data_57d3b14aca036b7b3cc98bd6ac0d6469
#
_entry.id   57d3b14aca036b7b3cc98bd6ac0d6469
#
_cell.length_a   1.000
_cell.length_b   1.000
_cell.length_c   1.000
_cell.angle_alpha   90.00
_cell.angle_beta   90.00
_cell.angle_gamma   90.00
#
_symmetry.space_group_name_H-M   'P 1'
#
loop_
_entity.id
_entity.type
_entity.pdbx_description
1 polymer ?
#
loop_
_entity_poly.entity_id
_entity_poly.type
_entity_poly.pdbx_seq_one_letter_code
_entity_poly.pdbx_strand_id
1 'polypeptide(L)'
;MKISFTKYNGAGNDFIVIDDRLNNLSLTKSQIFNICNRNVGIGADGLILIKESNKTDFKIHHYTSDGNPGSLCGNGSRCAILYAYRNNIINKHTEFEAFDGIHKAEIINDELISMQMKLNSRIIENDYGIWVDTGSP
;
A
#
# COMPACT_ATOMS: atom_id res chain seq x y z
N MET A 1 -21.17 -5.74 -11.37
CA MET A 1 -20.58 -4.51 -10.77
C MET A 1 -19.34 -4.16 -11.54
N LYS A 2 -19.14 -2.91 -11.91
CA LYS A 2 -17.94 -2.42 -12.59
C LYS A 2 -17.04 -1.75 -11.55
N ILE A 3 -15.80 -2.20 -11.42
CA ILE A 3 -14.80 -1.64 -10.51
C ILE A 3 -13.68 -1.02 -11.34
N SER A 4 -13.39 0.24 -11.10
CA SER A 4 -12.23 0.91 -11.71
C SER A 4 -10.98 0.66 -10.86
N PHE A 5 -9.87 0.40 -11.52
CA PHE A 5 -8.58 0.19 -10.86
C PHE A 5 -7.45 0.85 -11.65
N THR A 6 -6.35 1.07 -10.99
CA THR A 6 -5.09 1.47 -11.63
C THR A 6 -3.99 0.51 -11.20
N LYS A 7 -3.12 0.15 -12.14
CA LYS A 7 -1.98 -0.71 -11.85
C LYS A 7 -0.73 0.12 -11.66
N TYR A 8 -0.02 -0.09 -10.55
CA TYR A 8 1.24 0.57 -10.20
C TYR A 8 2.35 -0.45 -10.00
N ASN A 9 3.59 0.02 -10.19
CA ASN A 9 4.79 -0.74 -9.88
C ASN A 9 5.70 0.11 -9.00
N GLY A 10 6.07 -0.41 -7.85
CA GLY A 10 7.02 0.19 -6.92
C GLY A 10 8.23 -0.71 -6.74
N ALA A 11 9.37 -0.35 -7.35
CA ALA A 11 10.62 -1.09 -7.28
C ALA A 11 10.51 -2.58 -7.70
N GLY A 12 9.76 -2.86 -8.76
CA GLY A 12 9.56 -4.22 -9.28
C GLY A 12 8.36 -4.96 -8.68
N ASN A 13 7.73 -4.42 -7.65
CA ASN A 13 6.55 -4.96 -6.98
C ASN A 13 5.29 -4.31 -7.55
N ASP A 14 4.38 -5.06 -8.14
CA ASP A 14 3.20 -4.50 -8.81
C ASP A 14 1.92 -4.68 -7.99
N PHE A 15 1.08 -3.65 -8.02
CA PHE A 15 -0.15 -3.58 -7.23
C PHE A 15 -1.33 -3.11 -8.07
N ILE A 16 -2.49 -3.70 -7.78
CA ILE A 16 -3.79 -3.20 -8.21
C ILE A 16 -4.29 -2.24 -7.14
N VAL A 17 -4.45 -0.96 -7.49
CA VAL A 17 -4.93 0.07 -6.56
C VAL A 17 -6.36 0.44 -6.93
N ILE A 18 -7.26 0.40 -5.95
CA ILE A 18 -8.69 0.71 -6.09
C ILE A 18 -9.06 1.79 -5.07
N ASP A 19 -9.73 2.83 -5.52
CA ASP A 19 -10.36 3.83 -4.64
C ASP A 19 -11.69 3.29 -4.11
N ASP A 20 -11.71 2.95 -2.84
CA ASP A 20 -12.90 2.49 -2.12
C ASP A 20 -13.19 3.36 -0.90
N ARG A 21 -12.97 4.67 -1.01
CA ARG A 21 -13.29 5.63 0.06
C ARG A 21 -14.79 5.69 0.37
N LEU A 22 -15.65 5.30 -0.57
CA LEU A 22 -17.08 5.17 -0.33
C LEU A 22 -17.49 3.88 0.39
N ASN A 23 -16.52 3.01 0.72
CA ASN A 23 -16.73 1.73 1.40
C ASN A 23 -17.77 0.80 0.73
N ASN A 24 -17.80 0.81 -0.59
CA ASN A 24 -18.78 0.04 -1.38
C ASN A 24 -18.30 -1.37 -1.74
N LEU A 25 -17.01 -1.68 -1.49
CA LEU A 25 -16.42 -2.96 -1.86
C LEU A 25 -16.28 -3.87 -0.65
N SER A 26 -16.81 -5.07 -0.80
CA SER A 26 -16.60 -6.19 0.10
C SER A 26 -16.04 -7.36 -0.71
N LEU A 27 -14.72 -7.41 -0.85
CA LEU A 27 -14.03 -8.45 -1.61
C LEU A 27 -13.70 -9.64 -0.68
N THR A 28 -14.09 -10.82 -1.11
CA THR A 28 -13.68 -12.06 -0.44
C THR A 28 -12.23 -12.41 -0.78
N LYS A 29 -11.60 -13.23 0.06
CA LYS A 29 -10.25 -13.76 -0.19
C LYS A 29 -10.13 -14.39 -1.59
N SER A 30 -11.10 -15.21 -1.99
CA SER A 30 -11.12 -15.87 -3.29
C SER A 30 -11.22 -14.87 -4.46
N GLN A 31 -11.98 -13.78 -4.30
CA GLN A 31 -12.07 -12.74 -5.32
C GLN A 31 -10.73 -12.02 -5.47
N ILE A 32 -10.08 -11.66 -4.37
CA ILE A 32 -8.76 -11.00 -4.40
C ILE A 32 -7.71 -11.93 -5.04
N PHE A 33 -7.68 -13.20 -4.64
CA PHE A 33 -6.82 -14.21 -5.25
C PHE A 33 -7.01 -14.27 -6.77
N ASN A 34 -8.27 -14.34 -7.24
CA ASN A 34 -8.56 -14.39 -8.68
C ASN A 34 -8.16 -13.09 -9.40
N ILE A 35 -8.40 -11.93 -8.80
CA ILE A 35 -7.99 -10.63 -9.36
C ILE A 35 -6.47 -10.55 -9.51
N CYS A 36 -5.72 -10.99 -8.50
CA CYS A 36 -4.25 -10.96 -8.49
C CYS A 36 -3.61 -12.07 -9.32
N ASN A 37 -4.35 -13.11 -9.70
CA ASN A 37 -3.82 -14.22 -10.49
C ASN A 37 -3.46 -13.74 -11.90
N ARG A 38 -2.20 -13.99 -12.33
CA ARG A 38 -1.66 -13.52 -13.61
C ARG A 38 -2.21 -14.26 -14.83
N ASN A 39 -2.82 -15.44 -14.63
CA ASN A 39 -3.33 -16.26 -15.73
C ASN A 39 -4.82 -16.03 -16.01
N VAL A 40 -5.60 -15.70 -14.97
CA VAL A 40 -7.07 -15.61 -15.09
C VAL A 40 -7.63 -14.26 -14.67
N GLY A 41 -6.85 -13.43 -14.00
CA GLY A 41 -7.21 -12.11 -13.52
C GLY A 41 -6.38 -10.99 -14.16
N ILE A 42 -6.33 -9.86 -13.46
CA ILE A 42 -5.50 -8.70 -13.83
C ILE A 42 -4.02 -9.04 -13.63
N GLY A 43 -3.72 -9.81 -12.58
CA GLY A 43 -2.37 -10.20 -12.18
C GLY A 43 -1.62 -9.10 -11.46
N ALA A 44 -1.20 -9.37 -10.22
CA ALA A 44 -0.35 -8.48 -9.42
C ALA A 44 0.22 -9.22 -8.21
N ASP A 45 1.24 -8.65 -7.57
CA ASP A 45 1.80 -9.13 -6.31
C ASP A 45 0.86 -8.83 -5.12
N GLY A 46 -0.03 -7.85 -5.29
CA GLY A 46 -1.02 -7.53 -4.27
C GLY A 46 -2.10 -6.56 -4.75
N LEU A 47 -3.08 -6.37 -3.89
CA LEU A 47 -4.19 -5.44 -4.09
C LEU A 47 -4.23 -4.44 -2.94
N ILE A 48 -4.46 -3.17 -3.27
CA ILE A 48 -4.55 -2.08 -2.31
C ILE A 48 -5.90 -1.38 -2.47
N LEU A 49 -6.64 -1.26 -1.37
CA LEU A 49 -7.81 -0.41 -1.28
C LEU A 49 -7.44 0.89 -0.59
N ILE A 50 -7.73 2.01 -1.25
CA ILE A 50 -7.69 3.33 -0.64
C ILE A 50 -9.04 3.53 0.06
N LYS A 51 -9.00 3.74 1.37
CA LYS A 51 -10.18 3.91 2.21
C LYS A 51 -10.22 5.31 2.82
N GLU A 52 -11.41 5.75 3.17
CA GLU A 52 -11.56 6.95 4.00
C GLU A 52 -11.02 6.71 5.41
N SER A 53 -10.44 7.74 6.01
CA SER A 53 -9.96 7.74 7.40
C SER A 53 -10.52 8.94 8.15
N ASN A 54 -10.92 8.72 9.39
CA ASN A 54 -11.33 9.80 10.30
C ASN A 54 -10.14 10.41 11.07
N LYS A 55 -8.94 9.90 10.89
CA LYS A 55 -7.75 10.27 11.66
C LYS A 55 -6.64 10.89 10.80
N THR A 56 -6.63 10.54 9.52
CA THR A 56 -5.57 10.90 8.57
C THR A 56 -6.19 11.24 7.22
N ASP A 57 -5.38 11.62 6.24
CA ASP A 57 -5.88 11.96 4.91
C ASP A 57 -6.56 10.78 4.21
N PHE A 58 -6.07 9.56 4.44
CA PHE A 58 -6.65 8.31 3.92
C PHE A 58 -6.11 7.10 4.67
N LYS A 59 -6.67 5.92 4.36
CA LYS A 59 -6.26 4.64 4.91
C LYS A 59 -5.96 3.65 3.81
N ILE A 60 -4.97 2.79 4.03
CA ILE A 60 -4.57 1.70 3.13
C ILE A 60 -5.01 0.36 3.72
N HIS A 61 -5.77 -0.42 2.93
CA HIS A 61 -5.92 -1.85 3.17
C HIS A 61 -5.12 -2.60 2.10
N HIS A 62 -4.06 -3.26 2.51
CA HIS A 62 -3.21 -4.07 1.65
C HIS A 62 -3.59 -5.55 1.76
N TYR A 63 -3.63 -6.21 0.61
CA TYR A 63 -3.84 -7.66 0.49
C TYR A 63 -2.73 -8.25 -0.38
N THR A 64 -2.20 -9.37 0.06
CA THR A 64 -1.27 -10.19 -0.72
C THR A 64 -1.99 -10.90 -1.87
N SER A 65 -1.26 -11.38 -2.87
CA SER A 65 -1.85 -12.05 -4.05
C SER A 65 -2.64 -13.32 -3.73
N ASP A 66 -2.44 -13.91 -2.56
CA ASP A 66 -3.22 -15.04 -2.06
C ASP A 66 -4.54 -14.64 -1.38
N GLY A 67 -4.83 -13.33 -1.34
CA GLY A 67 -6.06 -12.75 -0.79
C GLY A 67 -6.08 -12.58 0.73
N ASN A 68 -4.96 -12.79 1.42
CA ASN A 68 -4.86 -12.50 2.84
C ASN A 68 -4.57 -11.01 3.08
N PRO A 69 -5.04 -10.44 4.22
CA PRO A 69 -4.56 -9.14 4.65
C PRO A 69 -3.03 -9.15 4.79
N GLY A 70 -2.38 -8.16 4.21
CA GLY A 70 -0.94 -7.99 4.28
C GLY A 70 -0.51 -7.07 5.41
N SER A 71 0.76 -7.19 5.83
CA SER A 71 1.44 -6.23 6.69
C SER A 71 1.73 -4.91 5.94
N LEU A 72 2.39 -3.97 6.59
CA LEU A 72 2.90 -2.79 5.89
C LEU A 72 3.87 -3.22 4.77
N CYS A 73 3.57 -2.81 3.56
CA CYS A 73 4.44 -2.97 2.40
C CYS A 73 4.93 -1.59 1.95
N GLY A 74 6.21 -1.29 2.12
CA GLY A 74 6.79 0.00 1.72
C GLY A 74 6.61 0.31 0.24
N ASN A 75 6.76 -0.70 -0.64
CA ASN A 75 6.54 -0.55 -2.09
C ASN A 75 5.06 -0.26 -2.39
N GLY A 76 4.14 -1.03 -1.80
CA GLY A 76 2.71 -0.84 -1.97
C GLY A 76 2.22 0.49 -1.41
N SER A 77 2.73 0.90 -0.26
CA SER A 77 2.37 2.19 0.34
C SER A 77 2.78 3.36 -0.56
N ARG A 78 3.99 3.34 -1.15
CA ARG A 78 4.40 4.37 -2.11
C ARG A 78 3.52 4.41 -3.36
N CYS A 79 3.10 3.25 -3.86
CA CYS A 79 2.13 3.17 -4.96
C CYS A 79 0.78 3.79 -4.59
N ALA A 80 0.27 3.51 -3.39
CA ALA A 80 -0.97 4.07 -2.87
C ALA A 80 -0.89 5.60 -2.69
N ILE A 81 0.22 6.08 -2.15
CA ILE A 81 0.48 7.52 -1.95
C ILE A 81 0.52 8.24 -3.31
N LEU A 82 1.23 7.71 -4.30
CA LEU A 82 1.29 8.29 -5.63
C LEU A 82 -0.09 8.29 -6.30
N TYR A 83 -0.85 7.20 -6.16
CA TYR A 83 -2.24 7.14 -6.63
C TYR A 83 -3.08 8.24 -6.00
N ALA A 84 -3.04 8.36 -4.67
CA ALA A 84 -3.80 9.36 -3.93
C ALA A 84 -3.44 10.79 -4.34
N TYR A 85 -2.16 11.07 -4.54
CA TYR A 85 -1.69 12.38 -5.02
C TYR A 85 -2.19 12.69 -6.43
N ARG A 86 -2.04 11.77 -7.39
CA ARG A 86 -2.48 11.95 -8.79
C ARG A 86 -3.99 12.09 -8.94
N ASN A 87 -4.75 11.58 -7.99
CA ASN A 87 -6.22 11.69 -7.96
C ASN A 87 -6.72 12.82 -7.04
N ASN A 88 -5.84 13.75 -6.61
CA ASN A 88 -6.17 14.89 -5.76
C ASN A 88 -6.83 14.52 -4.42
N ILE A 89 -6.52 13.34 -3.90
CA ILE A 89 -6.97 12.87 -2.57
C ILE A 89 -6.10 13.52 -1.49
N ILE A 90 -4.81 13.73 -1.79
CA ILE A 90 -3.81 14.29 -0.87
C ILE A 90 -3.01 15.40 -1.54
N ASN A 91 -2.30 16.19 -0.72
CA ASN A 91 -1.27 17.13 -1.14
C ASN A 91 0.13 16.49 -1.11
N LYS A 92 1.18 17.31 -1.34
CA LYS A 92 2.58 16.83 -1.32
C LYS A 92 3.01 16.18 -0.02
N HIS A 93 2.51 16.68 1.12
CA HIS A 93 2.74 16.10 2.44
C HIS A 93 1.45 15.43 2.88
N THR A 94 1.54 14.23 3.42
CA THR A 94 0.38 13.45 3.83
C THR A 94 0.65 12.61 5.07
N GLU A 95 -0.40 12.38 5.83
CA GLU A 95 -0.46 11.31 6.83
C GLU A 95 -1.46 10.25 6.35
N PHE A 96 -1.10 8.99 6.47
CA PHE A 96 -1.98 7.89 6.12
C PHE A 96 -1.96 6.79 7.18
N GLU A 97 -3.06 6.06 7.25
CA GLU A 97 -3.23 4.92 8.14
C GLU A 97 -2.95 3.61 7.40
N ALA A 98 -2.10 2.76 7.96
CA ALA A 98 -1.85 1.40 7.49
C ALA A 98 -2.09 0.39 8.61
N PHE A 99 -1.82 -0.88 8.37
CA PHE A 99 -2.07 -1.96 9.34
C PHE A 99 -1.38 -1.72 10.69
N ASP A 100 -0.17 -1.20 10.69
CA ASP A 100 0.67 -0.97 11.87
C ASP A 100 0.53 0.45 12.45
N GLY A 101 -0.36 1.28 11.90
CA GLY A 101 -0.70 2.61 12.40
C GLY A 101 -0.49 3.75 11.42
N ILE A 102 -0.22 4.94 11.93
CA ILE A 102 -0.12 6.18 11.13
C ILE A 102 1.31 6.40 10.69
N HIS A 103 1.48 6.76 9.42
CA HIS A 103 2.74 7.09 8.76
C HIS A 103 2.67 8.46 8.10
N LYS A 104 3.85 9.09 7.98
CA LYS A 104 4.02 10.34 7.22
C LYS A 104 4.71 10.05 5.91
N ALA A 105 4.32 10.79 4.87
CA ALA A 105 4.97 10.68 3.58
C ALA A 105 5.01 12.03 2.87
N GLU A 106 5.92 12.13 1.90
CA GLU A 106 6.12 13.30 1.07
C GLU A 106 6.35 12.89 -0.38
N ILE A 107 5.68 13.57 -1.29
CA ILE A 107 5.92 13.47 -2.73
C ILE A 107 7.12 14.38 -3.07
N ILE A 108 8.27 13.80 -3.36
CA ILE A 108 9.46 14.52 -3.78
C ILE A 108 9.31 14.96 -5.25
N ASN A 109 8.91 14.01 -6.10
CA ASN A 109 8.54 14.25 -7.50
C ASN A 109 7.64 13.12 -7.99
N ASP A 110 7.31 13.10 -9.29
CA ASP A 110 6.37 12.13 -9.89
C ASP A 110 6.84 10.65 -9.83
N GLU A 111 8.09 10.39 -9.48
CA GLU A 111 8.68 9.06 -9.40
C GLU A 111 9.23 8.72 -8.02
N LEU A 112 9.42 9.72 -7.15
CA LEU A 112 10.08 9.56 -5.87
C LEU A 112 9.18 9.99 -4.72
N ILE A 113 8.84 9.03 -3.87
CA ILE A 113 8.06 9.23 -2.64
C ILE A 113 8.92 8.84 -1.44
N SER A 114 9.05 9.77 -0.50
CA SER A 114 9.64 9.52 0.81
C SER A 114 8.54 9.13 1.79
N MET A 115 8.80 8.11 2.59
CA MET A 115 7.84 7.60 3.55
C MET A 115 8.55 7.25 4.86
N GLN A 116 7.97 7.67 5.98
CA GLN A 116 8.47 7.31 7.29
C GLN A 116 8.10 5.86 7.62
N MET A 117 9.12 5.05 7.92
CA MET A 117 8.94 3.68 8.42
C MET A 117 8.97 3.68 9.94
N LYS A 118 8.13 2.86 10.58
CA LYS A 118 8.21 2.59 12.01
C LYS A 118 9.24 1.49 12.25
N LEU A 119 9.97 1.63 13.35
CA LEU A 119 10.89 0.62 13.83
C LEU A 119 10.19 -0.18 14.93
N ASN A 120 10.04 -1.48 14.73
CA ASN A 120 9.36 -2.36 15.69
C ASN A 120 10.30 -2.98 16.72
N SER A 121 11.61 -2.94 16.50
CA SER A 121 12.59 -3.57 17.37
C SER A 121 13.86 -2.75 17.51
N ARG A 122 14.82 -3.33 18.21
CA ARG A 122 16.15 -2.74 18.35
C ARG A 122 16.87 -2.70 17.02
N ILE A 123 17.62 -1.64 16.81
CA ILE A 123 18.65 -1.59 15.79
C ILE A 123 19.77 -2.53 16.25
N ILE A 124 20.12 -3.51 15.44
CA ILE A 124 21.22 -4.45 15.71
C ILE A 124 22.35 -4.10 14.76
N GLU A 125 23.49 -3.74 15.36
CA GLU A 125 24.73 -3.49 14.63
C GLU A 125 25.68 -4.69 14.83
N ASN A 126 26.27 -5.19 13.76
CA ASN A 126 27.26 -6.26 13.77
C ASN A 126 28.27 -6.05 12.64
N ASP A 127 29.26 -6.95 12.52
CA ASP A 127 30.34 -6.88 11.51
C ASP A 127 29.85 -6.89 10.05
N TYR A 128 28.61 -7.28 9.81
CA TYR A 128 27.98 -7.35 8.47
C TYR A 128 27.12 -6.14 8.15
N GLY A 129 26.80 -5.28 9.12
CA GLY A 129 26.03 -4.06 8.93
C GLY A 129 25.02 -3.78 10.04
N ILE A 130 24.10 -2.88 9.73
CA ILE A 130 23.02 -2.47 10.65
C ILE A 130 21.73 -3.16 10.21
N TRP A 131 21.14 -3.93 11.11
CA TRP A 131 19.86 -4.59 10.88
C TRP A 131 18.73 -3.85 11.59
N VAL A 132 17.63 -3.65 10.86
CA VAL A 132 16.47 -2.88 11.33
C VAL A 132 15.20 -3.64 10.99
N ASP A 133 14.37 -3.91 12.00
CA ASP A 133 13.04 -4.49 11.81
C ASP A 133 12.01 -3.39 11.57
N THR A 134 11.43 -3.37 10.38
CA THR A 134 10.36 -2.44 9.97
C THR A 134 8.97 -3.07 10.01
N GLY A 135 8.83 -4.29 10.51
CA GLY A 135 7.56 -5.00 10.66
C GLY A 135 7.06 -5.70 9.40
N SER A 136 7.87 -5.73 8.34
CA SER A 136 7.60 -6.55 7.16
C SER A 136 8.46 -7.81 7.22
N PRO A 137 7.89 -9.01 7.03
CA PRO A 137 8.67 -10.26 6.98
C PRO A 137 9.64 -10.30 5.81
#